data_429f79cc0fc31b73420362c8e423bf83
#
_entry.id   429f79cc0fc31b73420362c8e423bf83
#
_cell.length_a   1.000
_cell.length_b   1.000
_cell.length_c   1.000
_cell.angle_alpha   90.00
_cell.angle_beta   90.00
_cell.angle_gamma   90.00
#
_symmetry.space_group_name_H-M   'P 1'
#
loop_
_entity.id
_entity.type
_entity.pdbx_description
1 polymer ?
#
loop_
_entity_poly.entity_id
_entity_poly.type
_entity_poly.pdbx_seq_one_letter_code
_entity_poly.pdbx_strand_id
1 'polypeptide(L)'
;MHHLAMRFKGPALIVMVMTLLFSTSLHASADASPSPSPDYQMLMNQYKFDLGQYRLLVQNREKARSQINRTFMTAVETANRDARTAMKLAKTAASKNEILSNQKIAVTAASVARDAAIAALGSLPTPPVKPIKPVEIATLSKMKGKKSSPSPT
;
A
#
# COMPACT_ATOMS: atom_id res chain seq x y z
N MET A 1 -6.39 44.41 16.62
CA MET A 1 -7.75 43.87 16.37
C MET A 1 -8.14 44.23 14.94
N HIS A 2 -7.91 43.33 13.97
CA HIS A 2 -8.40 43.51 12.60
C HIS A 2 -9.13 42.21 12.20
N HIS A 3 -10.47 42.31 12.17
CA HIS A 3 -11.33 41.28 11.63
C HIS A 3 -11.28 41.30 10.10
N LEU A 4 -10.77 40.25 9.48
CA LEU A 4 -10.86 40.02 8.04
C LEU A 4 -12.07 39.13 7.75
N ALA A 5 -13.16 39.76 7.31
CA ALA A 5 -14.37 39.08 6.87
C ALA A 5 -14.18 38.59 5.42
N MET A 6 -14.03 37.26 5.21
CA MET A 6 -14.09 36.66 3.89
C MET A 6 -15.56 36.48 3.45
N ARG A 7 -15.94 37.29 2.45
CA ARG A 7 -17.21 37.16 1.73
C ARG A 7 -17.12 36.00 0.71
N PHE A 8 -17.85 34.92 0.96
CA PHE A 8 -18.14 33.89 -0.03
C PHE A 8 -19.20 34.37 -1.01
N LYS A 9 -18.83 34.56 -2.27
CA LYS A 9 -19.77 34.73 -3.39
C LYS A 9 -20.07 33.33 -3.95
N GLY A 10 -21.32 32.87 -3.83
CA GLY A 10 -21.79 31.61 -4.40
C GLY A 10 -21.93 31.69 -5.93
N PRO A 11 -21.67 30.58 -6.64
CA PRO A 11 -21.94 30.50 -8.07
C PRO A 11 -23.37 30.06 -8.35
N ALA A 12 -23.91 30.68 -9.40
CA ALA A 12 -25.25 30.50 -9.92
C ALA A 12 -25.53 29.08 -10.43
N LEU A 13 -26.74 28.62 -10.13
CA LEU A 13 -27.38 27.42 -10.65
C LEU A 13 -27.66 27.58 -12.15
N ILE A 14 -26.95 26.84 -13.01
CA ILE A 14 -27.32 26.68 -14.42
C ILE A 14 -28.11 25.38 -14.54
N VAL A 15 -29.43 25.53 -14.65
CA VAL A 15 -30.35 24.45 -15.02
C VAL A 15 -30.30 24.31 -16.53
N MET A 16 -29.63 23.24 -17.03
CA MET A 16 -29.65 22.88 -18.44
C MET A 16 -30.66 21.77 -18.68
N VAL A 17 -31.83 22.16 -19.21
CA VAL A 17 -32.86 21.24 -19.69
C VAL A 17 -32.37 20.64 -21.01
N MET A 18 -31.98 19.34 -20.99
CA MET A 18 -31.67 18.58 -22.20
C MET A 18 -32.89 17.76 -22.63
N THR A 19 -33.47 18.14 -23.74
CA THR A 19 -34.55 17.46 -24.45
C THR A 19 -34.11 16.08 -24.94
N LEU A 20 -34.79 15.04 -24.50
CA LEU A 20 -34.65 13.65 -24.93
C LEU A 20 -35.22 13.45 -26.35
N LEU A 21 -34.37 13.25 -27.32
CA LEU A 21 -34.71 12.65 -28.61
C LEU A 21 -34.63 11.12 -28.46
N PHE A 22 -35.80 10.46 -28.44
CA PHE A 22 -35.94 9.01 -28.49
C PHE A 22 -35.60 8.54 -29.90
N SER A 23 -34.38 8.07 -30.13
CA SER A 23 -34.04 7.26 -31.29
C SER A 23 -34.23 5.78 -30.94
N THR A 24 -35.29 5.16 -31.44
CA THR A 24 -35.50 3.71 -31.36
C THR A 24 -34.54 3.01 -32.34
N SER A 25 -33.36 2.64 -31.85
CA SER A 25 -32.45 1.76 -32.56
C SER A 25 -32.87 0.32 -32.28
N LEU A 26 -33.33 -0.38 -33.34
CA LEU A 26 -33.43 -1.85 -33.35
C LEU A 26 -32.04 -2.42 -33.11
N HIS A 27 -31.81 -2.89 -31.90
CA HIS A 27 -30.58 -3.60 -31.56
C HIS A 27 -30.74 -5.05 -32.02
N ALA A 28 -29.93 -5.42 -32.98
CA ALA A 28 -29.59 -6.81 -33.25
C ALA A 28 -29.16 -7.48 -31.95
N SER A 29 -29.69 -8.65 -31.65
CA SER A 29 -29.31 -9.50 -30.53
C SER A 29 -27.84 -9.87 -30.67
N ALA A 30 -26.96 -9.03 -30.15
CA ALA A 30 -25.60 -9.44 -29.88
C ALA A 30 -25.65 -10.48 -28.76
N ASP A 31 -25.00 -11.61 -28.96
CA ASP A 31 -24.76 -12.68 -28.00
C ASP A 31 -24.54 -12.09 -26.60
N ALA A 32 -25.57 -12.13 -25.76
CA ALA A 32 -25.51 -11.64 -24.41
C ALA A 32 -24.60 -12.60 -23.64
N SER A 33 -23.34 -12.26 -23.50
CA SER A 33 -22.47 -12.89 -22.50
C SER A 33 -23.23 -12.98 -21.20
N PRO A 34 -23.39 -14.18 -20.58
CA PRO A 34 -24.21 -14.35 -19.40
C PRO A 34 -23.78 -13.35 -18.33
N SER A 35 -24.70 -12.50 -17.92
CA SER A 35 -24.47 -11.54 -16.85
C SER A 35 -23.96 -12.30 -15.61
N PRO A 36 -22.88 -11.85 -14.96
CA PRO A 36 -22.35 -12.56 -13.80
C PRO A 36 -23.45 -12.64 -12.73
N SER A 37 -23.55 -13.81 -12.07
CA SER A 37 -24.55 -14.01 -11.01
C SER A 37 -24.43 -12.93 -9.93
N PRO A 38 -25.53 -12.52 -9.29
CA PRO A 38 -25.52 -11.52 -8.21
C PRO A 38 -24.48 -11.85 -7.13
N ASP A 39 -24.33 -13.11 -6.78
CA ASP A 39 -23.34 -13.60 -5.80
C ASP A 39 -21.90 -13.32 -6.24
N TYR A 40 -21.58 -13.54 -7.51
CA TYR A 40 -20.25 -13.24 -8.03
C TYR A 40 -19.96 -11.73 -8.05
N GLN A 41 -20.95 -10.91 -8.36
CA GLN A 41 -20.79 -9.46 -8.31
C GLN A 41 -20.52 -8.98 -6.87
N MET A 42 -21.26 -9.52 -5.90
CA MET A 42 -21.05 -9.22 -4.49
C MET A 42 -19.62 -9.60 -4.04
N LEU A 43 -19.17 -10.82 -4.36
CA LEU A 43 -17.80 -11.27 -4.07
C LEU A 43 -16.74 -10.38 -4.72
N MET A 44 -16.96 -9.97 -5.96
CA MET A 44 -16.02 -9.07 -6.65
C MET A 44 -15.99 -7.67 -6.03
N ASN A 45 -17.11 -7.16 -5.54
CA ASN A 45 -17.15 -5.88 -4.85
C ASN A 45 -16.42 -5.95 -3.52
N GLN A 46 -16.64 -7.04 -2.76
CA GLN A 46 -15.88 -7.31 -1.52
C GLN A 46 -14.37 -7.41 -1.81
N TYR A 47 -13.98 -8.18 -2.82
CA TYR A 47 -12.57 -8.28 -3.22
C TYR A 47 -11.94 -6.93 -3.56
N LYS A 48 -12.67 -6.05 -4.29
CA LYS A 48 -12.18 -4.70 -4.62
C LYS A 48 -11.99 -3.84 -3.38
N PHE A 49 -12.94 -3.93 -2.44
CA PHE A 49 -12.85 -3.24 -1.16
C PHE A 49 -11.62 -3.72 -0.36
N ASP A 50 -11.48 -5.04 -0.18
CA ASP A 50 -10.37 -5.65 0.56
C ASP A 50 -9.02 -5.35 -0.09
N LEU A 51 -8.96 -5.35 -1.42
CA LEU A 51 -7.76 -4.96 -2.18
C LEU A 51 -7.39 -3.49 -1.93
N GLY A 52 -8.39 -2.61 -1.83
CA GLY A 52 -8.19 -1.21 -1.45
C GLY A 52 -7.59 -1.09 -0.05
N GLN A 53 -8.14 -1.78 0.93
CA GLN A 53 -7.63 -1.81 2.31
C GLN A 53 -6.21 -2.39 2.38
N TYR A 54 -5.96 -3.49 1.68
CA TYR A 54 -4.63 -4.09 1.59
C TYR A 54 -3.59 -3.09 1.05
N ARG A 55 -3.91 -2.38 -0.04
CA ARG A 55 -3.01 -1.36 -0.62
C ARG A 55 -2.69 -0.24 0.36
N LEU A 56 -3.68 0.23 1.11
CA LEU A 56 -3.49 1.26 2.15
C LEU A 56 -2.57 0.76 3.27
N LEU A 57 -2.76 -0.49 3.73
CA LEU A 57 -1.90 -1.09 4.74
C LEU A 57 -0.45 -1.20 4.27
N VAL A 58 -0.23 -1.70 3.05
CA VAL A 58 1.11 -1.77 2.44
C VAL A 58 1.75 -0.39 2.34
N GLN A 59 1.00 0.60 1.84
CA GLN A 59 1.50 1.97 1.70
C GLN A 59 1.87 2.60 3.06
N ASN A 60 1.02 2.42 4.07
CA ASN A 60 1.28 2.95 5.41
C ASN A 60 2.51 2.29 6.03
N ARG A 61 2.68 0.98 5.82
CA ARG A 61 3.87 0.25 6.26
C ARG A 61 5.15 0.78 5.61
N GLU A 62 5.15 1.02 4.30
CA GLU A 62 6.31 1.59 3.58
C GLU A 62 6.62 3.02 4.04
N LYS A 63 5.61 3.83 4.32
CA LYS A 63 5.81 5.15 4.93
C LYS A 63 6.47 5.06 6.30
N ALA A 64 5.98 4.15 7.16
CA ALA A 64 6.55 3.93 8.49
C ALA A 64 8.00 3.45 8.40
N ARG A 65 8.30 2.48 7.52
CA ARG A 65 9.66 2.00 7.26
C ARG A 65 10.60 3.11 6.78
N SER A 66 10.11 3.95 5.86
CA SER A 66 10.88 5.11 5.39
C SER A 66 11.19 6.08 6.52
N GLN A 67 10.24 6.33 7.42
CA GLN A 67 10.43 7.21 8.57
C GLN A 67 11.44 6.62 9.57
N ILE A 68 11.35 5.32 9.87
CA ILE A 68 12.33 4.62 10.71
C ILE A 68 13.75 4.78 10.14
N ASN A 69 13.93 4.57 8.84
CA ASN A 69 15.22 4.73 8.20
C ASN A 69 15.75 6.18 8.26
N ARG A 70 14.87 7.17 8.08
CA ARG A 70 15.25 8.59 8.23
C ARG A 70 15.73 8.89 9.65
N THR A 71 15.00 8.43 10.66
CA THR A 71 15.39 8.60 12.07
C THR A 71 16.75 7.96 12.33
N PHE A 72 17.00 6.75 11.84
CA PHE A 72 18.29 6.09 11.94
C PHE A 72 19.41 6.92 11.27
N MET A 73 19.21 7.37 10.04
CA MET A 73 20.21 8.19 9.34
C MET A 73 20.52 9.47 10.09
N THR A 74 19.52 10.17 10.59
CA THR A 74 19.70 11.38 11.40
C THR A 74 20.51 11.11 12.68
N ALA A 75 20.24 9.98 13.36
CA ALA A 75 20.98 9.59 14.56
C ALA A 75 22.47 9.31 14.24
N VAL A 76 22.74 8.59 13.17
CA VAL A 76 24.11 8.30 12.69
C VAL A 76 24.85 9.59 12.29
N GLU A 77 24.21 10.47 11.54
CA GLU A 77 24.77 11.76 11.13
C GLU A 77 25.08 12.64 12.35
N THR A 78 24.19 12.66 13.35
CA THR A 78 24.40 13.39 14.61
C THR A 78 25.60 12.83 15.35
N ALA A 79 25.67 11.51 15.57
CA ALA A 79 26.80 10.86 16.24
C ALA A 79 28.13 11.16 15.52
N ASN A 80 28.16 11.11 14.20
CA ASN A 80 29.32 11.44 13.39
C ASN A 80 29.74 12.91 13.49
N ARG A 81 28.78 13.82 13.44
CA ARG A 81 29.03 15.26 13.57
C ARG A 81 29.58 15.60 14.96
N ASP A 82 28.97 15.05 16.01
CA ASP A 82 29.36 15.31 17.38
C ASP A 82 30.76 14.76 17.66
N ALA A 83 31.07 13.55 17.19
CA ALA A 83 32.40 12.97 17.25
C ALA A 83 33.45 13.83 16.52
N ARG A 84 33.16 14.31 15.30
CA ARG A 84 34.06 15.22 14.57
C ARG A 84 34.32 16.51 15.29
N THR A 85 33.30 17.09 15.94
CA THR A 85 33.43 18.33 16.72
C THR A 85 34.26 18.09 17.96
N ALA A 86 34.00 17.00 18.70
CA ALA A 86 34.77 16.64 19.89
C ALA A 86 36.25 16.32 19.56
N MET A 87 36.51 15.62 18.41
CA MET A 87 37.87 15.31 17.97
C MET A 87 38.73 16.55 17.71
N LYS A 88 38.15 17.66 17.25
CA LYS A 88 38.88 18.92 17.06
C LYS A 88 39.39 19.51 18.39
N LEU A 89 38.72 19.19 19.46
CA LEU A 89 39.04 19.71 20.83
C LEU A 89 39.92 18.73 21.62
N ALA A 90 39.98 17.48 21.23
CA ALA A 90 40.71 16.40 21.89
C ALA A 90 42.24 16.56 21.73
N LYS A 91 42.93 16.78 22.86
CA LYS A 91 44.41 16.96 22.87
C LYS A 91 45.16 15.66 23.12
N THR A 92 44.53 14.64 23.70
CA THR A 92 45.23 13.40 24.09
C THR A 92 44.73 12.19 23.28
N ALA A 93 45.54 11.17 23.16
CA ALA A 93 45.15 9.90 22.50
C ALA A 93 43.99 9.22 23.28
N ALA A 94 44.00 9.30 24.61
CA ALA A 94 42.98 8.73 25.45
C ALA A 94 41.61 9.39 25.16
N SER A 95 41.53 10.73 25.12
CA SER A 95 40.27 11.45 24.82
C SER A 95 39.77 11.16 23.37
N LYS A 96 40.69 10.99 22.39
CA LYS A 96 40.32 10.61 21.04
C LYS A 96 39.71 9.20 20.97
N ASN A 97 40.30 8.23 21.69
CA ASN A 97 39.76 6.87 21.76
C ASN A 97 38.40 6.81 22.44
N GLU A 98 38.17 7.59 23.48
CA GLU A 98 36.87 7.71 24.15
C GLU A 98 35.81 8.27 23.20
N ILE A 99 36.12 9.32 22.44
CA ILE A 99 35.19 9.90 21.43
C ILE A 99 34.79 8.85 20.38
N LEU A 100 35.76 8.09 19.85
CA LEU A 100 35.49 7.03 18.87
C LEU A 100 34.64 5.90 19.46
N SER A 101 34.90 5.53 20.73
CA SER A 101 34.10 4.54 21.44
C SER A 101 32.66 5.01 21.62
N ASN A 102 32.47 6.25 22.06
CA ASN A 102 31.14 6.84 22.22
C ASN A 102 30.38 6.95 20.90
N GLN A 103 31.04 7.34 19.82
CA GLN A 103 30.45 7.33 18.47
C GLN A 103 29.99 5.94 18.08
N LYS A 104 30.84 4.92 18.26
CA LYS A 104 30.49 3.52 17.94
C LYS A 104 29.30 3.04 18.74
N ILE A 105 29.25 3.35 20.05
CA ILE A 105 28.13 3.00 20.92
C ILE A 105 26.85 3.67 20.41
N ALA A 106 26.88 4.96 20.08
CA ALA A 106 25.71 5.70 19.59
C ALA A 106 25.19 5.13 18.26
N VAL A 107 26.08 4.80 17.30
CA VAL A 107 25.70 4.19 16.01
C VAL A 107 25.12 2.79 16.22
N THR A 108 25.70 1.98 17.12
CA THR A 108 25.19 0.64 17.45
C THR A 108 23.79 0.73 18.07
N ALA A 109 23.60 1.64 19.03
CA ALA A 109 22.29 1.88 19.66
C ALA A 109 21.23 2.30 18.62
N ALA A 110 21.59 3.19 17.68
CA ALA A 110 20.71 3.60 16.59
C ALA A 110 20.33 2.42 15.68
N SER A 111 21.27 1.53 15.38
CA SER A 111 21.01 0.32 14.58
C SER A 111 20.06 -0.64 15.28
N VAL A 112 20.25 -0.90 16.59
CA VAL A 112 19.38 -1.75 17.39
C VAL A 112 17.97 -1.14 17.46
N ALA A 113 17.86 0.17 17.67
CA ALA A 113 16.58 0.87 17.70
C ALA A 113 15.82 0.77 16.35
N ARG A 114 16.55 0.93 15.22
CA ARG A 114 15.99 0.77 13.88
C ARG A 114 15.46 -0.65 13.68
N ASP A 115 16.25 -1.65 14.01
CA ASP A 115 15.89 -3.05 13.78
C ASP A 115 14.70 -3.47 14.64
N ALA A 116 14.65 -3.01 15.90
CA ALA A 116 13.51 -3.19 16.78
C ALA A 116 12.24 -2.51 16.23
N ALA A 117 12.36 -1.28 15.72
CA ALA A 117 11.24 -0.55 15.13
C ALA A 117 10.73 -1.23 13.83
N ILE A 118 11.63 -1.77 12.99
CA ILE A 118 11.24 -2.54 11.80
C ILE A 118 10.53 -3.83 12.21
N ALA A 119 11.04 -4.55 13.22
CA ALA A 119 10.41 -5.76 13.73
C ALA A 119 9.01 -5.47 14.29
N ALA A 120 8.81 -4.34 14.96
CA ALA A 120 7.51 -3.91 15.48
C ALA A 120 6.46 -3.64 14.39
N LEU A 121 6.85 -3.41 13.15
CA LEU A 121 5.91 -3.30 12.02
C LEU A 121 5.21 -4.63 11.70
N GLY A 122 5.68 -5.75 12.23
CA GLY A 122 5.11 -7.07 12.02
C GLY A 122 5.30 -7.63 10.60
N SER A 123 4.58 -8.67 10.24
CA SER A 123 4.57 -9.25 8.89
C SER A 123 3.71 -8.44 7.93
N LEU A 124 3.98 -8.56 6.63
CA LEU A 124 3.07 -8.04 5.60
C LEU A 124 1.74 -8.79 5.65
N PRO A 125 0.60 -8.09 5.52
CA PRO A 125 -0.69 -8.74 5.41
C PRO A 125 -0.74 -9.59 4.13
N THR A 126 -1.52 -10.67 4.17
CA THR A 126 -1.76 -11.50 2.99
C THR A 126 -2.66 -10.75 2.00
N PRO A 127 -2.31 -10.71 0.71
CA PRO A 127 -3.18 -10.09 -0.29
C PRO A 127 -4.51 -10.84 -0.42
N PRO A 128 -5.63 -10.15 -0.66
CA PRO A 128 -6.92 -10.79 -0.86
C PRO A 128 -6.92 -11.63 -2.14
N VAL A 129 -7.59 -12.78 -2.09
CA VAL A 129 -7.70 -13.71 -3.21
C VAL A 129 -8.86 -13.28 -4.13
N LYS A 130 -8.57 -13.18 -5.43
CA LYS A 130 -9.58 -12.83 -6.42
C LYS A 130 -10.61 -13.96 -6.58
N PRO A 131 -11.92 -13.67 -6.53
CA PRO A 131 -12.96 -14.66 -6.80
C PRO A 131 -12.88 -15.24 -8.21
N ILE A 132 -13.10 -16.54 -8.32
CA ILE A 132 -13.13 -17.26 -9.60
C ILE A 132 -14.57 -17.23 -10.16
N LYS A 133 -14.72 -16.95 -11.44
CA LYS A 133 -16.04 -16.97 -12.10
C LYS A 133 -16.63 -18.38 -12.08
N PRO A 134 -17.93 -18.55 -11.81
CA PRO A 134 -18.59 -19.88 -11.78
C PRO A 134 -18.42 -20.69 -13.07
N VAL A 135 -18.38 -20.04 -14.21
CA VAL A 135 -18.17 -20.67 -15.54
C VAL A 135 -16.78 -21.31 -15.64
N GLU A 136 -15.77 -20.71 -15.06
CA GLU A 136 -14.39 -21.25 -15.05
C GLU A 136 -14.28 -22.50 -14.18
N ILE A 137 -15.03 -22.55 -13.07
CA ILE A 137 -15.09 -23.73 -12.19
C ILE A 137 -15.74 -24.91 -12.93
N ALA A 138 -16.82 -24.68 -13.68
CA ALA A 138 -17.51 -25.70 -14.46
C ALA A 138 -16.61 -26.30 -15.57
N THR A 139 -15.78 -25.48 -16.23
CA THR A 139 -14.84 -25.95 -17.26
C THR A 139 -13.69 -26.76 -16.65
N LEU A 140 -13.16 -26.38 -15.50
CA LEU A 140 -12.12 -27.13 -14.79
C LEU A 140 -12.63 -28.49 -14.29
N SER A 141 -13.87 -28.57 -13.80
CA SER A 141 -14.51 -29.83 -13.40
C SER A 141 -14.71 -30.78 -14.58
N LYS A 142 -15.09 -30.24 -15.74
CA LYS A 142 -15.29 -31.01 -16.97
C LYS A 142 -13.97 -31.56 -17.55
N MET A 143 -12.85 -30.85 -17.39
CA MET A 143 -11.53 -31.34 -17.80
C MET A 143 -10.98 -32.44 -16.89
N LYS A 144 -11.28 -32.40 -15.59
CA LYS A 144 -10.83 -33.42 -14.63
C LYS A 144 -11.55 -34.76 -14.78
N GLY A 145 -12.77 -34.77 -15.36
CA GLY A 145 -13.57 -35.98 -15.62
C GLY A 145 -13.20 -36.76 -16.90
N LYS A 146 -12.34 -36.21 -17.76
CA LYS A 146 -12.04 -36.82 -19.08
C LYS A 146 -10.79 -37.71 -19.11
N LYS A 147 -10.17 -37.97 -17.96
CA LYS A 147 -8.97 -38.84 -17.86
C LYS A 147 -9.27 -40.12 -17.07
N SER A 148 -10.09 -40.99 -17.64
CA SER A 148 -10.01 -42.43 -17.33
C SER A 148 -10.93 -43.22 -18.29
N SER A 149 -10.47 -43.45 -19.53
CA SER A 149 -10.96 -44.58 -20.31
C SER A 149 -9.81 -45.60 -20.32
N PRO A 150 -9.97 -46.79 -19.72
CA PRO A 150 -9.03 -47.87 -19.94
C PRO A 150 -9.18 -48.37 -21.37
N SER A 151 -8.08 -48.48 -22.09
CA SER A 151 -8.02 -49.23 -23.37
C SER A 151 -8.38 -50.71 -23.12
N PRO A 152 -9.26 -51.33 -23.93
CA PRO A 152 -9.41 -52.76 -23.91
C PRO A 152 -8.22 -53.45 -24.58
N THR A 153 -7.71 -54.45 -23.92
CA THR A 153 -6.73 -55.42 -24.41
C THR A 153 -7.40 -56.40 -25.37
#